data_b2238b181b3221a92bd98651bedc26d5
#
_entry.id   b2238b181b3221a92bd98651bedc26d5
#
_cell.length_a   1.000
_cell.length_b   1.000
_cell.length_c   1.000
_cell.angle_alpha   90.00
_cell.angle_beta   90.00
_cell.angle_gamma   90.00
#
_symmetry.space_group_name_H-M   'P 1'
#
loop_
_entity.id
_entity.type
_entity.pdbx_description
1 polymer ?
#
loop_
_entity_poly.entity_id
_entity_poly.type
_entity_poly.pdbx_seq_one_letter_code
_entity_poly.pdbx_strand_id
1 'polypeptide(L)'
;MGILIHAIVGLIFGLGLVISGMVNPAKIQNFLDVAGTWDPSLAFVMGGAVAVTFIGYRIAFRRPAPLAASSFHVPTPSTIDSRLLLGAALFGIGWGVSGYCPGPALSALPLLAEGTLIFVLAMLAGLALARLVTTR
;
A
#
# COMPACT_ATOMS: atom_id res chain seq x y z
N MET A 1 -18.09 -13.96 11.35
CA MET A 1 -18.20 -12.47 11.42
C MET A 1 -16.93 -11.78 10.91
N GLY A 2 -15.73 -12.25 11.22
CA GLY A 2 -14.48 -11.64 10.76
C GLY A 2 -14.33 -11.53 9.23
N ILE A 3 -14.55 -12.62 8.50
CA ILE A 3 -14.35 -12.66 7.04
C ILE A 3 -15.23 -11.64 6.31
N LEU A 4 -16.50 -11.49 6.72
CA LEU A 4 -17.43 -10.52 6.11
C LEU A 4 -16.94 -9.08 6.31
N ILE A 5 -16.45 -8.75 7.50
CA ILE A 5 -15.92 -7.42 7.81
C ILE A 5 -14.69 -7.14 6.92
N HIS A 6 -13.75 -8.08 6.83
CA HIS A 6 -12.58 -7.92 5.97
C HIS A 6 -12.94 -7.77 4.49
N ALA A 7 -13.94 -8.54 4.01
CA ALA A 7 -14.42 -8.42 2.65
C ALA A 7 -15.04 -7.04 2.36
N ILE A 8 -15.87 -6.52 3.27
CA ILE A 8 -16.48 -5.18 3.14
C ILE A 8 -15.40 -4.09 3.13
N VAL A 9 -14.45 -4.15 4.07
CA VAL A 9 -13.36 -3.18 4.15
C VAL A 9 -12.49 -3.23 2.89
N GLY A 10 -12.15 -4.43 2.43
CA GLY A 10 -11.41 -4.62 1.18
C GLY A 10 -12.15 -4.09 -0.04
N LEU A 11 -13.47 -4.31 -0.11
CA LEU A 11 -14.32 -3.79 -1.18
C LEU A 11 -14.35 -2.25 -1.20
N ILE A 12 -14.56 -1.62 -0.04
CA ILE A 12 -14.56 -0.15 0.09
C ILE A 12 -13.19 0.42 -0.34
N PHE A 13 -12.11 -0.20 0.11
CA PHE A 13 -10.75 0.20 -0.26
C PHE A 13 -10.51 0.06 -1.77
N GLY A 14 -10.84 -1.09 -2.35
CA GLY A 14 -10.70 -1.35 -3.79
C GLY A 14 -11.52 -0.39 -4.64
N LEU A 15 -12.79 -0.12 -4.27
CA LEU A 15 -13.62 0.87 -4.94
C LEU A 15 -13.00 2.26 -4.87
N GLY A 16 -12.45 2.66 -3.72
CA GLY A 16 -11.74 3.93 -3.57
C GLY A 16 -10.54 4.04 -4.54
N LEU A 17 -9.78 2.98 -4.72
CA LEU A 17 -8.65 2.93 -5.67
C LEU A 17 -9.11 3.04 -7.13
N VAL A 18 -10.22 2.41 -7.48
CA VAL A 18 -10.81 2.49 -8.84
C VAL A 18 -11.32 3.89 -9.11
N ILE A 19 -12.10 4.46 -8.20
CA ILE A 19 -12.70 5.81 -8.34
C ILE A 19 -11.62 6.89 -8.42
N SER A 20 -10.55 6.77 -7.61
CA SER A 20 -9.43 7.71 -7.64
C SER A 20 -8.53 7.57 -8.87
N GLY A 21 -8.72 6.52 -9.68
CA GLY A 21 -7.89 6.20 -10.83
C GLY A 21 -6.50 5.63 -10.47
N MET A 22 -6.27 5.27 -9.19
CA MET A 22 -4.98 4.74 -8.73
C MET A 22 -4.65 3.35 -9.26
N VAL A 23 -5.60 2.66 -9.88
CA VAL A 23 -5.36 1.41 -10.61
C VAL A 23 -4.58 1.61 -11.92
N ASN A 24 -4.47 2.86 -12.41
CA ASN A 24 -3.71 3.21 -13.59
C ASN A 24 -2.28 3.66 -13.20
N PRO A 25 -1.21 2.96 -13.61
CA PRO A 25 0.16 3.30 -13.25
C PRO A 25 0.60 4.67 -13.78
N ALA A 26 0.00 5.15 -14.88
CA ALA A 26 0.30 6.47 -15.42
C ALA A 26 0.02 7.61 -14.42
N LYS A 27 -0.93 7.44 -13.51
CA LYS A 27 -1.20 8.41 -12.43
C LYS A 27 0.01 8.59 -11.52
N ILE A 28 0.68 7.50 -11.18
CA ILE A 28 1.86 7.50 -10.31
C ILE A 28 3.05 8.07 -11.07
N GLN A 29 3.26 7.65 -12.31
CA GLN A 29 4.34 8.14 -13.15
C GLN A 29 4.23 9.65 -13.39
N ASN A 30 3.04 10.16 -13.70
CA ASN A 30 2.81 11.60 -13.88
C ASN A 30 3.02 12.40 -12.58
N PHE A 31 2.73 11.80 -11.41
CA PHE A 31 3.04 12.45 -10.13
C PHE A 31 4.54 12.53 -9.87
N LEU A 32 5.31 11.50 -10.29
CA LEU A 32 6.78 11.48 -10.14
C LEU A 32 7.50 12.34 -11.19
N ASP A 33 6.86 12.62 -12.31
CA ASP A 33 7.40 13.46 -13.40
C ASP A 33 7.24 14.96 -13.08
N VAL A 34 7.96 15.41 -12.06
CA VAL A 34 7.92 16.79 -11.57
C VAL A 34 8.37 17.82 -12.62
N ALA A 35 9.19 17.38 -13.58
CA ALA A 35 9.74 18.25 -14.63
C ALA A 35 8.92 18.23 -15.94
N GLY A 36 7.95 17.30 -16.08
CA GLY A 36 7.12 17.14 -17.27
C GLY A 36 5.64 17.46 -17.04
N THR A 37 4.77 16.47 -17.24
CA THR A 37 3.30 16.60 -17.11
C THR A 37 2.82 16.30 -15.68
N TRP A 38 3.32 17.02 -14.71
CA TRP A 38 3.05 16.77 -13.30
C TRP A 38 1.56 16.79 -12.94
N ASP A 39 1.08 15.70 -12.33
CA ASP A 39 -0.29 15.56 -11.82
C ASP A 39 -0.28 15.43 -10.29
N PRO A 40 -0.67 16.46 -9.53
CA PRO A 40 -0.67 16.45 -8.07
C PRO A 40 -1.78 15.58 -7.46
N SER A 41 -2.65 14.95 -8.23
CA SER A 41 -3.82 14.21 -7.73
C SER A 41 -3.45 13.12 -6.72
N LEU A 42 -2.31 12.46 -6.90
CA LEU A 42 -1.81 11.45 -5.94
C LEU A 42 -1.53 12.06 -4.56
N ALA A 43 -1.02 13.28 -4.48
CA ALA A 43 -0.79 13.96 -3.19
C ALA A 43 -2.09 14.13 -2.40
N PHE A 44 -3.19 14.48 -3.06
CA PHE A 44 -4.50 14.59 -2.42
C PHE A 44 -5.05 13.24 -1.96
N VAL A 45 -4.87 12.18 -2.75
CA VAL A 45 -5.27 10.82 -2.38
C VAL A 45 -4.49 10.35 -1.15
N MET A 46 -3.16 10.52 -1.15
CA MET A 46 -2.30 10.17 -0.02
C MET A 46 -2.60 11.02 1.22
N GLY A 47 -2.76 12.32 1.04
CA GLY A 47 -3.10 13.24 2.13
C GLY A 47 -4.46 12.91 2.77
N GLY A 48 -5.47 12.61 1.96
CA GLY A 48 -6.76 12.14 2.42
C GLY A 48 -6.68 10.82 3.19
N ALA A 49 -5.91 9.86 2.69
CA ALA A 49 -5.69 8.58 3.36
C ALA A 49 -4.99 8.77 4.72
N VAL A 50 -3.96 9.63 4.79
CA VAL A 50 -3.28 9.97 6.05
C VAL A 50 -4.23 10.63 7.03
N ALA A 51 -5.04 11.59 6.60
CA ALA A 51 -6.00 12.28 7.46
C ALA A 51 -7.05 11.32 8.04
N VAL A 52 -7.65 10.48 7.20
CA VAL A 52 -8.64 9.47 7.63
C VAL A 52 -8.01 8.45 8.59
N THR A 53 -6.83 7.97 8.26
CA THR A 53 -6.10 6.99 9.09
C THR A 53 -5.71 7.59 10.44
N PHE A 54 -5.22 8.83 10.46
CA PHE A 54 -4.86 9.55 11.68
C PHE A 54 -6.06 9.71 12.62
N ILE A 55 -7.19 10.16 12.10
CA ILE A 55 -8.43 10.29 12.87
C ILE A 55 -8.90 8.91 13.35
N GLY A 56 -8.90 7.92 12.48
CA GLY A 56 -9.30 6.55 12.77
C GLY A 56 -8.48 5.94 13.92
N TYR A 57 -7.16 6.06 13.87
CA TYR A 57 -6.28 5.59 14.97
C TYR A 57 -6.50 6.36 16.26
N ARG A 58 -6.69 7.69 16.19
CA ARG A 58 -7.03 8.48 17.39
C ARG A 58 -8.30 7.99 18.08
N ILE A 59 -9.33 7.65 17.30
CA ILE A 59 -10.60 7.11 17.84
C ILE A 59 -10.41 5.68 18.35
N ALA A 60 -9.71 4.82 17.58
CA ALA A 60 -9.52 3.43 17.93
C ALA A 60 -8.73 3.27 19.25
N PHE A 61 -7.63 3.98 19.40
CA PHE A 61 -6.78 3.89 20.62
C PHE A 61 -7.36 4.57 21.87
N ARG A 62 -8.49 5.27 21.76
CA ARG A 62 -9.25 5.69 22.95
C ARG A 62 -9.97 4.53 23.65
N ARG A 63 -10.10 3.39 22.98
CA ARG A 63 -10.71 2.19 23.54
C ARG A 63 -9.66 1.31 24.21
N PRO A 64 -10.03 0.58 25.27
CA PRO A 64 -9.08 -0.33 25.95
C PRO A 64 -8.72 -1.55 25.10
N ALA A 65 -9.60 -1.91 24.13
CA ALA A 65 -9.38 -3.06 23.25
C ALA A 65 -10.06 -2.84 21.88
N PRO A 66 -9.62 -3.54 20.81
CA PRO A 66 -10.29 -3.58 19.51
C PRO A 66 -11.69 -4.19 19.61
N LEU A 67 -12.56 -3.90 18.63
CA LEU A 67 -13.93 -4.46 18.58
C LEU A 67 -13.97 -5.98 18.36
N ALA A 68 -12.94 -6.54 17.72
CA ALA A 68 -12.91 -7.95 17.30
C ALA A 68 -11.70 -8.73 17.85
N ALA A 69 -10.97 -8.17 18.81
CA ALA A 69 -9.83 -8.82 19.45
C ALA A 69 -9.70 -8.37 20.92
N SER A 70 -8.96 -9.13 21.72
CA SER A 70 -8.77 -8.87 23.15
C SER A 70 -7.74 -7.77 23.45
N SER A 71 -6.82 -7.48 22.51
CA SER A 71 -5.75 -6.50 22.70
C SER A 71 -5.30 -5.90 21.38
N PHE A 72 -4.74 -4.68 21.44
CA PHE A 72 -4.07 -4.07 20.29
C PHE A 72 -2.65 -4.63 20.16
N HIS A 73 -2.31 -5.08 18.95
CA HIS A 73 -0.95 -5.48 18.58
C HIS A 73 -0.31 -4.34 17.78
N VAL A 74 0.29 -3.40 18.49
CA VAL A 74 0.97 -2.26 17.87
C VAL A 74 2.46 -2.54 17.85
N PRO A 75 3.14 -2.43 16.70
CA PRO A 75 4.59 -2.56 16.63
C PRO A 75 5.26 -1.56 17.56
N THR A 76 6.19 -2.03 18.38
CA THR A 76 7.02 -1.14 19.20
C THR A 76 7.99 -0.40 18.26
N PRO A 77 8.22 0.91 18.47
CA PRO A 77 9.22 1.64 17.68
C PRO A 77 10.57 0.93 17.79
N SER A 78 11.07 0.43 16.68
CA SER A 78 12.41 -0.13 16.62
C SER A 78 13.39 0.95 16.13
N THR A 79 14.67 0.77 16.45
CA THR A 79 15.75 1.63 15.95
C THR A 79 15.78 1.57 14.42
N ILE A 80 16.02 2.73 13.79
CA ILE A 80 16.26 2.79 12.35
C ILE A 80 17.59 2.11 12.09
N ASP A 81 17.55 0.94 11.47
CA ASP A 81 18.71 0.14 11.12
C ASP A 81 18.99 0.17 9.61
N SER A 82 20.14 -0.35 9.21
CA SER A 82 20.53 -0.42 7.80
C SER A 82 19.60 -1.30 6.96
N ARG A 83 18.95 -2.31 7.56
CA ARG A 83 18.01 -3.19 6.84
C ARG A 83 16.75 -2.43 6.47
N LEU A 84 16.24 -1.60 7.38
CA LEU A 84 15.08 -0.74 7.10
C LEU A 84 15.42 0.27 6.00
N LEU A 85 16.59 0.91 6.06
CA LEU A 85 17.01 1.88 5.05
C LEU A 85 17.16 1.25 3.66
N LEU A 86 17.83 0.10 3.59
CA LEU A 86 18.00 -0.64 2.33
C LEU A 86 16.64 -1.11 1.77
N GLY A 87 15.78 -1.64 2.63
CA GLY A 87 14.43 -2.06 2.22
C GLY A 87 13.61 -0.90 1.68
N ALA A 88 13.63 0.24 2.34
CA ALA A 88 12.94 1.45 1.90
C ALA A 88 13.50 1.99 0.58
N ALA A 89 14.83 1.98 0.40
CA ALA A 89 15.47 2.40 -0.84
C ALA A 89 15.12 1.47 -2.01
N LEU A 90 15.19 0.16 -1.82
CA LEU A 90 14.82 -0.83 -2.84
C LEU A 90 13.36 -0.72 -3.22
N PHE A 91 12.47 -0.54 -2.23
CA PHE A 91 11.05 -0.30 -2.48
C PHE A 91 10.83 0.97 -3.29
N GLY A 92 11.48 2.08 -2.89
CA GLY A 92 11.35 3.36 -3.58
C GLY A 92 11.82 3.32 -5.03
N ILE A 93 12.95 2.65 -5.30
CA ILE A 93 13.46 2.45 -6.67
C ILE A 93 12.47 1.62 -7.49
N GLY A 94 12.00 0.49 -6.94
CA GLY A 94 11.04 -0.37 -7.61
C GLY A 94 9.73 0.36 -7.92
N TRP A 95 9.23 1.14 -6.98
CA TRP A 95 8.02 1.94 -7.16
C TRP A 95 8.21 3.04 -8.22
N GLY A 96 9.34 3.77 -8.17
CA GLY A 96 9.64 4.84 -9.13
C GLY A 96 9.76 4.32 -10.57
N VAL A 97 10.39 3.16 -10.76
CA VAL A 97 10.58 2.55 -12.09
C VAL A 97 9.29 1.95 -12.63
N SER A 98 8.52 1.23 -11.79
CA SER A 98 7.34 0.51 -12.24
C SER A 98 6.08 1.40 -12.34
N GLY A 99 5.97 2.43 -11.52
CA GLY A 99 4.76 3.23 -11.37
C GLY A 99 3.59 2.46 -10.73
N TYR A 100 3.81 1.24 -10.23
CA TYR A 100 2.78 0.43 -9.59
C TYR A 100 2.90 0.46 -8.07
N CYS A 101 1.76 0.69 -7.37
CA CYS A 101 1.65 0.39 -5.95
C CYS A 101 1.08 -1.01 -5.74
N PRO A 102 1.53 -1.76 -4.71
CA PRO A 102 1.03 -3.11 -4.43
C PRO A 102 -0.49 -3.22 -4.28
N GLY A 103 -1.12 -2.28 -3.55
CA GLY A 103 -2.57 -2.27 -3.35
C GLY A 103 -3.37 -2.10 -4.65
N PRO A 104 -3.14 -1.00 -5.40
CA PRO A 104 -3.73 -0.81 -6.73
C PRO A 104 -3.47 -1.96 -7.70
N ALA A 105 -2.27 -2.53 -7.72
CA ALA A 105 -1.96 -3.66 -8.59
C ALA A 105 -2.83 -4.90 -8.27
N LEU A 106 -3.04 -5.20 -6.98
CA LEU A 106 -3.94 -6.29 -6.57
C LEU A 106 -5.40 -5.99 -6.93
N SER A 107 -5.84 -4.73 -6.79
CA SER A 107 -7.19 -4.30 -7.16
C SER A 107 -7.42 -4.32 -8.67
N ALA A 108 -6.36 -4.17 -9.47
CA ALA A 108 -6.41 -4.21 -10.93
C ALA A 108 -6.27 -5.62 -11.51
N LEU A 109 -5.98 -6.64 -10.69
CA LEU A 109 -5.84 -8.04 -11.17
C LEU A 109 -7.02 -8.55 -12.00
N PRO A 110 -8.29 -8.25 -11.66
CA PRO A 110 -9.43 -8.69 -12.47
C PRO A 110 -9.43 -8.15 -13.90
N LEU A 111 -8.70 -7.07 -14.17
CA LEU A 111 -8.57 -6.51 -15.51
C LEU A 111 -7.62 -7.32 -16.42
N LEU A 112 -6.87 -8.27 -15.86
CA LEU A 112 -5.95 -9.18 -16.55
C LEU A 112 -4.95 -8.48 -17.49
N ALA A 113 -4.61 -7.22 -17.20
CA ALA A 113 -3.61 -6.49 -17.97
C ALA A 113 -2.22 -7.12 -17.77
N GLU A 114 -1.50 -7.38 -18.88
CA GLU A 114 -0.19 -8.05 -18.84
C GLU A 114 0.80 -7.38 -17.90
N GLY A 115 0.90 -6.06 -17.92
CA GLY A 115 1.79 -5.32 -17.01
C GLY A 115 1.47 -5.52 -15.54
N THR A 116 0.17 -5.60 -15.18
CA THR A 116 -0.28 -5.87 -13.81
C THR A 116 0.09 -7.29 -13.38
N LEU A 117 -0.10 -8.27 -14.25
CA LEU A 117 0.24 -9.67 -13.96
C LEU A 117 1.75 -9.84 -13.74
N ILE A 118 2.56 -9.28 -14.63
CA ILE A 118 4.03 -9.31 -14.52
C ILE A 118 4.47 -8.64 -13.21
N PHE A 119 3.93 -7.48 -12.89
CA PHE A 119 4.25 -6.77 -11.65
C PHE A 119 3.91 -7.59 -10.40
N VAL A 120 2.71 -8.17 -10.34
CA VAL A 120 2.27 -8.96 -9.18
C VAL A 120 3.13 -10.22 -9.01
N LEU A 121 3.46 -10.91 -10.10
CA LEU A 121 4.35 -12.08 -10.04
C LEU A 121 5.75 -11.69 -9.57
N ALA A 122 6.31 -10.60 -10.08
CA ALA A 122 7.61 -10.07 -9.64
C ALA A 122 7.58 -9.66 -8.16
N MET A 123 6.51 -9.02 -7.71
CA MET A 123 6.29 -8.64 -6.31
C MET A 123 6.26 -9.87 -5.39
N LEU A 124 5.52 -10.92 -5.75
CA LEU A 124 5.45 -12.16 -4.98
C LEU A 124 6.81 -12.86 -4.93
N ALA A 125 7.53 -12.90 -6.04
CA ALA A 125 8.89 -13.45 -6.10
C ALA A 125 9.85 -12.65 -5.19
N GLY A 126 9.78 -11.31 -5.22
CA GLY A 126 10.57 -10.43 -4.35
C GLY A 126 10.27 -10.65 -2.86
N LEU A 127 8.99 -10.80 -2.49
CA LEU A 127 8.58 -11.12 -1.11
C LEU A 127 9.09 -12.50 -0.66
N ALA A 128 9.06 -13.50 -1.53
CA ALA A 128 9.59 -14.83 -1.23
C ALA A 128 11.11 -14.78 -1.02
N LEU A 129 11.85 -14.10 -1.90
CA LEU A 129 13.29 -13.87 -1.76
C LEU A 129 13.65 -13.14 -0.48
N ALA A 130 12.94 -12.07 -0.15
CA ALA A 130 13.16 -11.31 1.07
C ALA A 130 12.99 -12.19 2.32
N ARG A 131 11.96 -13.05 2.35
CA ARG A 131 11.78 -14.02 3.44
C ARG A 131 12.95 -14.97 3.57
N LEU A 132 13.44 -15.55 2.47
CA LEU A 132 14.57 -16.48 2.48
C LEU A 132 15.85 -15.84 3.00
N VAL A 133 16.09 -14.56 2.70
CA VAL A 133 17.28 -13.81 3.16
C VAL A 133 17.14 -13.39 4.62
N THR A 134 15.93 -13.04 5.07
CA THR A 134 15.72 -12.52 6.43
C THR A 134 15.59 -13.63 7.49
N THR A 135 15.23 -14.85 7.10
CA THR A 135 15.09 -16.01 8.01
C THR A 135 16.42 -16.74 8.27
N ARG A 136 17.52 -16.30 7.68
CA ARG A 136 18.88 -16.75 7.98
C ARG A 136 19.59 -15.75 8.90
#